data_2b8a7e66ce295ef8d36321dcffd7e4bb
#
_entry.id   2b8a7e66ce295ef8d36321dcffd7e4bb
#
_cell.length_a   1.000
_cell.length_b   1.000
_cell.length_c   1.000
_cell.angle_alpha   90.00
_cell.angle_beta   90.00
_cell.angle_gamma   90.00
#
_symmetry.space_group_name_H-M   'P 1'
#
loop_
_entity.id
_entity.type
_entity.pdbx_description
1 polymer ?
#
loop_
_entity_poly.entity_id
_entity_poly.type
_entity_poly.pdbx_seq_one_letter_code
_entity_poly.pdbx_strand_id
1 'polypeptide(L)'
;MFSRSFDVIWADLDANAHMRHTAYMDYAAQVRLAWLFEMGFSIERLAAAGVGPVLFHEATQYRREVRGGERIVVALELTGLSDNRKHWRFRQPIHKEGGELAAVVEVQGAWLDLRARKIAPPPPELLAAVERWPRASDFALIPSAKGPA
;
A
#
# COMPACT_ATOMS: atom_id res chain seq x y z
N MET A 1 -13.67 0.30 2.62
CA MET A 1 -12.47 0.60 1.83
C MET A 1 -11.85 1.89 2.35
N PHE A 2 -10.54 1.93 2.49
CA PHE A 2 -9.82 3.13 2.90
C PHE A 2 -9.34 3.91 1.68
N SER A 3 -9.42 5.23 1.71
CA SER A 3 -8.95 6.07 0.61
C SER A 3 -8.50 7.44 1.09
N ARG A 4 -7.71 8.11 0.26
CA ARG A 4 -7.32 9.51 0.42
C ARG A 4 -7.34 10.22 -0.93
N SER A 5 -7.65 11.51 -0.90
CA SER A 5 -7.66 12.36 -2.07
C SER A 5 -6.43 13.25 -2.09
N PHE A 6 -5.90 13.51 -3.28
CA PHE A 6 -4.75 14.37 -3.49
C PHE A 6 -4.97 15.28 -4.69
N ASP A 7 -4.52 16.51 -4.59
CA ASP A 7 -4.34 17.38 -5.75
C ASP A 7 -3.00 17.07 -6.40
N VAL A 8 -3.00 16.91 -7.73
CA VAL A 8 -1.76 16.66 -8.47
C VAL A 8 -0.98 17.97 -8.57
N ILE A 9 0.18 18.02 -7.92
CA ILE A 9 1.02 19.22 -7.85
C ILE A 9 1.95 19.30 -9.06
N TRP A 10 2.39 20.52 -9.37
CA TRP A 10 3.28 20.76 -10.51
C TRP A 10 4.58 19.95 -10.46
N ALA A 11 5.15 19.76 -9.29
CA ALA A 11 6.38 18.96 -9.11
C ALA A 11 6.24 17.49 -9.56
N ASP A 12 5.02 16.98 -9.65
CA ASP A 12 4.73 15.59 -10.05
C ASP A 12 4.37 15.44 -11.53
N LEU A 13 4.56 16.50 -12.34
CA LEU A 13 4.29 16.47 -13.77
C LEU A 13 5.54 16.10 -14.58
N ASP A 14 5.30 15.45 -15.71
CA ASP A 14 6.30 15.20 -16.75
C ASP A 14 6.31 16.33 -17.81
N ALA A 15 7.13 16.15 -18.84
CA ALA A 15 7.26 17.12 -19.93
C ALA A 15 5.96 17.31 -20.74
N ASN A 16 5.01 16.36 -20.65
CA ASN A 16 3.72 16.43 -21.32
C ASN A 16 2.60 17.03 -20.44
N ALA A 17 2.97 17.62 -19.29
CA ALA A 17 2.03 18.16 -18.29
C ALA A 17 1.08 17.11 -17.69
N HIS A 18 1.44 15.85 -17.73
CA HIS A 18 0.74 14.74 -17.08
C HIS A 18 1.46 14.32 -15.81
N MET A 19 0.73 13.75 -14.86
CA MET A 19 1.37 13.15 -13.70
C MET A 19 2.40 12.11 -14.15
N ARG A 20 3.67 12.31 -13.74
CA ARG A 20 4.76 11.42 -14.13
C ARG A 20 4.51 10.00 -13.61
N HIS A 21 4.91 9.00 -14.38
CA HIS A 21 4.66 7.59 -14.04
C HIS A 21 5.18 7.20 -12.65
N THR A 22 6.29 7.76 -12.20
CA THR A 22 6.87 7.48 -10.89
C THR A 22 6.06 8.05 -9.72
N ALA A 23 5.23 9.08 -9.94
CA ALA A 23 4.45 9.70 -8.88
C ALA A 23 3.28 8.85 -8.40
N TYR A 24 2.73 7.99 -9.24
CA TYR A 24 1.62 7.09 -8.86
C TYR A 24 1.99 6.21 -7.66
N MET A 25 3.18 5.67 -7.65
CA MET A 25 3.69 4.84 -6.55
C MET A 25 3.90 5.65 -5.27
N ASP A 26 4.31 6.91 -5.38
CA ASP A 26 4.47 7.80 -4.24
C ASP A 26 3.14 8.08 -3.53
N TYR A 27 2.09 8.39 -4.31
CA TYR A 27 0.74 8.59 -3.75
C TYR A 27 0.20 7.29 -3.14
N ALA A 28 0.41 6.15 -3.78
CA ALA A 28 0.02 4.86 -3.25
C ALA A 28 0.74 4.56 -1.91
N ALA A 29 2.03 4.83 -1.82
CA ALA A 29 2.79 4.67 -0.59
C ALA A 29 2.27 5.57 0.53
N GLN A 30 1.92 6.81 0.20
CA GLN A 30 1.36 7.76 1.17
C GLN A 30 0.04 7.25 1.76
N VAL A 31 -0.80 6.60 0.97
CA VAL A 31 -2.07 6.02 1.45
C VAL A 31 -1.82 4.82 2.37
N ARG A 32 -0.83 3.98 2.08
CA ARG A 32 -0.44 2.89 2.99
C ARG A 32 0.04 3.43 4.34
N LEU A 33 0.82 4.50 4.34
CA LEU A 33 1.27 5.16 5.57
C LEU A 33 0.08 5.76 6.33
N ALA A 34 -0.83 6.43 5.63
CA ALA A 34 -2.04 7.00 6.24
C ALA A 34 -2.91 5.91 6.88
N TRP A 35 -2.98 4.74 6.27
CA TRP A 35 -3.67 3.59 6.83
C TRP A 35 -3.05 3.11 8.15
N LEU A 36 -1.72 3.02 8.23
CA LEU A 36 -1.02 2.69 9.47
C LEU A 36 -1.32 3.72 10.56
N PHE A 37 -1.33 5.00 10.23
CA PHE A 37 -1.67 6.06 11.18
C PHE A 37 -3.11 5.97 11.68
N GLU A 38 -4.05 5.67 10.79
CA GLU A 38 -5.46 5.46 11.14
C GLU A 38 -5.63 4.31 12.14
N MET A 39 -4.82 3.26 12.02
CA MET A 39 -4.79 2.15 12.96
C MET A 39 -4.04 2.45 14.27
N GLY A 40 -3.51 3.66 14.43
CA GLY A 40 -2.78 4.09 15.63
C GLY A 40 -1.28 3.78 15.62
N PHE A 41 -0.71 3.45 14.47
CA PHE A 41 0.72 3.14 14.35
C PHE A 41 1.46 4.28 13.65
N SER A 42 2.04 5.18 14.45
CA SER A 42 2.99 6.18 13.96
C SER A 42 4.33 5.53 13.56
N ILE A 43 5.16 6.27 12.84
CA ILE A 43 6.53 5.81 12.51
C ILE A 43 7.32 5.52 13.79
N GLU A 44 7.20 6.39 14.79
CA GLU A 44 7.86 6.24 16.09
C GLU A 44 7.38 5.00 16.84
N ARG A 45 6.08 4.72 16.79
CA ARG A 45 5.51 3.53 17.42
C ARG A 45 5.97 2.24 16.74
N LEU A 46 6.04 2.21 15.41
CA LEU A 46 6.59 1.08 14.67
C LEU A 46 8.05 0.86 15.00
N ALA A 47 8.85 1.92 15.05
CA ALA A 47 10.26 1.86 15.42
C ALA A 47 10.45 1.34 16.86
N ALA A 48 9.65 1.82 17.82
CA ALA A 48 9.68 1.35 19.19
C ALA A 48 9.30 -0.13 19.33
N ALA A 49 8.33 -0.59 18.51
CA ALA A 49 7.94 -2.00 18.43
C ALA A 49 8.98 -2.87 17.71
N GLY A 50 9.96 -2.25 17.03
CA GLY A 50 11.00 -2.96 16.29
C GLY A 50 10.50 -3.64 15.03
N VAL A 51 9.45 -3.11 14.39
CA VAL A 51 8.84 -3.66 13.18
C VAL A 51 8.72 -2.60 12.10
N GLY A 52 8.86 -3.02 10.84
CA GLY A 52 8.62 -2.18 9.68
C GLY A 52 8.10 -2.98 8.50
N PRO A 53 7.30 -2.37 7.63
CA PRO A 53 6.90 -2.98 6.37
C PRO A 53 8.04 -2.91 5.35
N VAL A 54 8.19 -3.97 4.56
CA VAL A 54 9.13 -4.00 3.43
C VAL A 54 8.40 -4.46 2.17
N LEU A 55 8.74 -3.87 1.02
CA LEU A 55 8.20 -4.24 -0.28
C LEU A 55 9.11 -5.25 -0.97
N PHE A 56 8.49 -6.25 -1.62
CA PHE A 56 9.18 -7.19 -2.49
C PHE A 56 8.80 -7.02 -3.94
N HIS A 57 7.57 -6.59 -4.20
CA HIS A 57 7.06 -6.43 -5.54
C HIS A 57 6.12 -5.25 -5.60
N GLU A 58 6.22 -4.49 -6.66
CA GLU A 58 5.38 -3.35 -6.96
C GLU A 58 5.14 -3.29 -8.47
N ALA A 59 3.87 -3.17 -8.87
CA ALA A 59 3.49 -3.06 -10.26
C ALA A 59 2.39 -2.01 -10.43
N THR A 60 2.49 -1.21 -11.48
CA THR A 60 1.48 -0.21 -11.81
C THR A 60 0.96 -0.45 -13.22
N GLN A 61 -0.36 -0.52 -13.35
CA GLN A 61 -1.05 -0.50 -14.64
C GLN A 61 -1.60 0.89 -14.86
N TYR A 62 -1.22 1.53 -15.95
CA TYR A 62 -1.67 2.86 -16.34
C TYR A 62 -2.84 2.74 -17.31
N ARG A 63 -3.95 3.42 -17.03
CA ARG A 63 -5.19 3.36 -17.82
C ARG A 63 -5.51 4.69 -18.48
N ARG A 64 -5.38 5.79 -17.73
CA ARG A 64 -5.70 7.14 -18.18
C ARG A 64 -4.68 8.11 -17.61
N GLU A 65 -4.33 9.11 -18.41
CA GLU A 65 -3.47 10.19 -17.95
C GLU A 65 -4.18 11.08 -16.92
N VAL A 66 -3.41 11.61 -15.99
CA VAL A 66 -3.85 12.60 -15.02
C VAL A 66 -3.07 13.88 -15.28
N ARG A 67 -3.75 15.00 -15.39
CA ARG A 67 -3.17 16.31 -15.67
C ARG A 67 -2.91 17.09 -14.40
N GLY A 68 -2.01 18.07 -14.48
CA GLY A 68 -1.80 19.02 -13.40
C GLY A 68 -3.09 19.75 -13.03
N GLY A 69 -3.31 19.91 -11.72
CA GLY A 69 -4.52 20.54 -11.18
C GLY A 69 -5.73 19.60 -11.04
N GLU A 70 -5.67 18.40 -11.59
CA GLU A 70 -6.70 17.40 -11.34
C GLU A 70 -6.53 16.79 -9.94
N ARG A 71 -7.64 16.33 -9.40
CA ARG A 71 -7.67 15.60 -8.13
C ARG A 71 -7.79 14.10 -8.39
N ILE A 72 -7.07 13.32 -7.61
CA ILE A 72 -7.14 11.85 -7.63
C ILE A 72 -7.61 11.33 -6.28
N VAL A 73 -8.26 10.18 -6.31
CA VAL A 73 -8.65 9.40 -5.13
C VAL A 73 -7.91 8.08 -5.19
N VAL A 74 -7.09 7.81 -4.18
CA VAL A 74 -6.31 6.58 -4.08
C VAL A 74 -6.89 5.72 -2.97
N ALA A 75 -7.36 4.55 -3.33
CA ALA A 75 -7.91 3.57 -2.39
C ALA A 75 -6.86 2.55 -1.94
N LEU A 76 -7.18 1.80 -0.90
CA LEU A 76 -6.38 0.71 -0.38
C LEU A 76 -7.28 -0.50 -0.13
N GLU A 77 -7.01 -1.59 -0.82
CA GLU A 77 -7.71 -2.86 -0.69
C GLU A 77 -6.73 -3.95 -0.24
N LEU A 78 -7.05 -4.65 0.84
CA LEU A 78 -6.28 -5.82 1.26
C LEU A 78 -6.71 -7.03 0.40
N THR A 79 -5.81 -7.51 -0.44
CA THR A 79 -6.09 -8.62 -1.36
C THR A 79 -5.49 -9.95 -0.92
N GLY A 80 -4.58 -9.94 0.05
CA GLY A 80 -4.01 -11.18 0.54
C GLY A 80 -3.22 -11.03 1.83
N LEU A 81 -3.24 -12.10 2.62
CA LEU A 81 -2.37 -12.32 3.78
C LEU A 81 -1.86 -13.75 3.74
N SER A 82 -0.61 -13.97 4.15
CA SER A 82 -0.13 -15.33 4.37
C SER A 82 -0.76 -15.92 5.64
N ASP A 83 -0.84 -17.23 5.72
CA ASP A 83 -1.35 -17.97 6.88
C ASP A 83 -0.55 -17.66 8.15
N ASN A 84 0.76 -17.46 8.03
CA ASN A 84 1.64 -17.05 9.12
C ASN A 84 1.67 -15.54 9.40
N ARG A 85 0.89 -14.74 8.65
CA ARG A 85 0.77 -13.27 8.78
C ARG A 85 2.05 -12.48 8.52
N LYS A 86 3.08 -13.09 7.99
CA LYS A 86 4.32 -12.40 7.64
C LYS A 86 4.20 -11.56 6.38
N HIS A 87 3.43 -12.03 5.39
CA HIS A 87 3.28 -11.43 4.06
C HIS A 87 1.89 -10.85 3.84
N TRP A 88 1.85 -9.78 3.04
CA TRP A 88 0.61 -9.08 2.70
C TRP A 88 0.62 -8.65 1.23
N ARG A 89 -0.58 -8.48 0.67
CA ARG A 89 -0.81 -7.89 -0.66
C ARG A 89 -1.87 -6.82 -0.57
N PHE A 90 -1.60 -5.71 -1.25
CA PHE A 90 -2.58 -4.64 -1.43
C PHE A 90 -2.76 -4.33 -2.90
N ARG A 91 -3.97 -3.91 -3.23
CA ARG A 91 -4.30 -3.28 -4.50
C ARG A 91 -4.79 -1.87 -4.21
N GLN A 92 -4.30 -0.92 -4.99
CA GLN A 92 -4.59 0.50 -4.80
C GLN A 92 -5.07 1.10 -6.11
N PRO A 93 -6.40 1.07 -6.39
CA PRO A 93 -6.96 1.77 -7.52
C PRO A 93 -6.85 3.27 -7.32
N ILE A 94 -6.49 3.98 -8.39
CA ILE A 94 -6.36 5.43 -8.45
C ILE A 94 -7.39 5.93 -9.44
N HIS A 95 -8.39 6.67 -8.94
CA HIS A 95 -9.44 7.26 -9.75
C HIS A 95 -9.24 8.76 -9.88
N LYS A 96 -9.61 9.31 -11.00
CA LYS A 96 -9.82 10.76 -11.15
C LYS A 96 -11.08 11.16 -10.38
N GLU A 97 -11.19 12.43 -10.01
CA GLU A 97 -12.34 12.93 -9.24
C GLU A 97 -13.70 12.61 -9.88
N GLY A 98 -13.76 12.58 -11.21
CA GLY A 98 -14.96 12.19 -11.98
C GLY A 98 -15.29 10.69 -11.95
N GLY A 99 -14.50 9.86 -11.25
CA GLY A 99 -14.71 8.42 -11.11
C GLY A 99 -13.99 7.54 -12.13
N GLU A 100 -13.31 8.13 -13.12
CA GLU A 100 -12.56 7.39 -14.12
C GLU A 100 -11.31 6.75 -13.54
N LEU A 101 -11.10 5.45 -13.79
CA LEU A 101 -9.92 4.71 -13.32
C LEU A 101 -8.69 5.16 -14.12
N ALA A 102 -7.74 5.80 -13.42
CA ALA A 102 -6.50 6.27 -14.01
C ALA A 102 -5.37 5.23 -13.95
N ALA A 103 -5.24 4.53 -12.84
CA ALA A 103 -4.20 3.51 -12.66
C ALA A 103 -4.58 2.53 -11.56
N VAL A 104 -3.88 1.41 -11.51
CA VAL A 104 -3.94 0.45 -10.41
C VAL A 104 -2.51 0.13 -9.99
N VAL A 105 -2.20 0.34 -8.71
CA VAL A 105 -0.92 -0.05 -8.10
C VAL A 105 -1.15 -1.32 -7.29
N GLU A 106 -0.35 -2.35 -7.54
CA GLU A 106 -0.35 -3.58 -6.77
C GLU A 106 0.98 -3.74 -6.06
N VAL A 107 0.95 -4.09 -4.78
CA VAL A 107 2.15 -4.26 -3.97
C VAL A 107 2.09 -5.55 -3.17
N GLN A 108 3.26 -6.16 -3.00
CA GLN A 108 3.46 -7.31 -2.13
C GLN A 108 4.63 -7.00 -1.20
N GLY A 109 4.45 -7.33 0.05
CA GLY A 109 5.48 -7.10 1.04
C GLY A 109 5.34 -8.00 2.25
N ALA A 110 6.11 -7.67 3.27
CA ALA A 110 6.13 -8.41 4.52
C ALA A 110 6.44 -7.48 5.69
N TRP A 111 6.30 -8.01 6.89
CA TRP A 111 6.78 -7.38 8.11
C TRP A 111 8.21 -7.80 8.40
N LEU A 112 9.06 -6.84 8.72
CA LEU A 112 10.45 -7.05 9.08
C LEU A 112 10.64 -6.79 10.57
N ASP A 113 11.21 -7.76 11.29
CA ASP A 113 11.78 -7.52 12.60
C ASP A 113 13.08 -6.74 12.40
N LEU A 114 13.09 -5.49 12.84
CA LEU A 114 14.21 -4.56 12.62
C LEU A 114 15.45 -4.91 13.43
N ARG A 115 15.28 -5.64 14.54
CA ARG A 115 16.38 -6.05 15.40
C ARG A 115 17.03 -7.33 14.88
N ALA A 116 16.22 -8.35 14.61
CA ALA A 116 16.67 -9.62 14.07
C ALA A 116 17.01 -9.56 12.57
N ARG A 117 16.56 -8.51 11.86
CA ARG A 117 16.71 -8.33 10.41
C ARG A 117 16.13 -9.52 9.63
N LYS A 118 14.99 -10.00 10.08
CA LYS A 118 14.27 -11.15 9.49
C LYS A 118 12.80 -10.82 9.29
N ILE A 119 12.20 -11.43 8.27
CA ILE A 119 10.77 -11.42 8.08
C ILE A 119 10.12 -12.18 9.23
N ALA A 120 9.16 -11.53 9.87
CA ALA A 120 8.47 -12.04 11.06
C ALA A 120 7.02 -11.58 11.08
N PRO A 121 6.12 -12.27 11.80
CA PRO A 121 4.77 -11.75 12.01
C PRO A 121 4.83 -10.40 12.73
N PRO A 122 3.87 -9.50 12.49
CA PRO A 122 3.81 -8.24 13.22
C PRO A 122 3.49 -8.48 14.70
N PRO A 123 3.79 -7.51 15.57
CA PRO A 123 3.40 -7.57 16.98
C PRO A 123 1.88 -7.76 17.14
N PRO A 124 1.41 -8.35 18.26
CA PRO A 124 -0.01 -8.68 18.44
C PRO A 124 -0.99 -7.54 18.21
N GLU A 125 -0.66 -6.32 18.62
CA GLU A 125 -1.52 -5.15 18.44
C GLU A 125 -1.67 -4.76 16.96
N LEU A 126 -0.57 -4.78 16.20
CA LEU A 126 -0.58 -4.51 14.77
C LEU A 126 -1.29 -5.64 14.02
N LEU A 127 -1.04 -6.88 14.40
CA LEU A 127 -1.72 -8.04 13.83
C LEU A 127 -3.25 -7.94 14.03
N ALA A 128 -3.70 -7.58 15.23
CA ALA A 128 -5.11 -7.40 15.52
C ALA A 128 -5.75 -6.30 14.65
N ALA A 129 -5.02 -5.23 14.38
CA ALA A 129 -5.48 -4.16 13.48
C ALA A 129 -5.58 -4.65 12.03
N VAL A 130 -4.57 -5.38 11.55
CA VAL A 130 -4.55 -5.94 10.19
C VAL A 130 -5.68 -6.96 9.98
N GLU A 131 -5.97 -7.80 10.97
CA GLU A 131 -7.07 -8.80 10.89
C GLU A 131 -8.44 -8.15 10.77
N ARG A 132 -8.63 -6.95 11.29
CA ARG A 132 -9.89 -6.21 11.19
C ARG A 132 -10.02 -5.40 9.91
N TRP A 133 -8.97 -5.34 9.09
CA TRP A 133 -9.01 -4.55 7.87
C TRP A 133 -9.99 -5.15 6.86
N PRO A 134 -10.83 -4.32 6.20
CA PRO A 134 -11.74 -4.80 5.18
C PRO A 134 -10.99 -5.50 4.04
N ARG A 135 -11.36 -6.73 3.77
CA ARG A 135 -10.77 -7.53 2.69
C ARG A 135 -11.46 -7.22 1.37
N ALA A 136 -10.70 -7.23 0.30
CA ALA A 136 -11.25 -7.15 -1.05
C ALA A 136 -12.14 -8.38 -1.34
N SER A 137 -13.08 -8.25 -2.28
CA SER A 137 -13.97 -9.35 -2.65
C SER A 137 -13.24 -10.58 -3.20
N ASP A 138 -12.07 -10.36 -3.81
CA ASP A 138 -11.18 -11.40 -4.34
C ASP A 138 -10.00 -11.72 -3.41
N PHE A 139 -10.13 -11.40 -2.12
CA PHE A 139 -9.10 -11.72 -1.13
C PHE A 139 -8.79 -13.20 -1.14
N ALA A 140 -7.49 -13.53 -1.12
CA ALA A 140 -7.00 -14.89 -1.04
C ALA A 140 -5.85 -15.03 -0.04
N LEU A 141 -5.77 -16.20 0.59
CA LEU A 141 -4.61 -16.52 1.41
C LEU A 141 -3.37 -16.67 0.51
N ILE A 142 -2.27 -16.08 0.93
CA ILE A 142 -0.96 -16.23 0.29
C ILE A 142 -0.33 -17.48 0.87
N PRO A 143 0.02 -18.50 0.05
CA PRO A 143 0.73 -19.65 0.55
C PRO A 143 2.07 -19.23 1.17
N SER A 144 2.36 -19.67 2.39
CA SER A 144 3.68 -19.48 2.97
C SER A 144 4.69 -20.24 2.12
N ALA A 145 5.77 -19.57 1.72
CA ALA A 145 6.87 -20.25 1.06
C ALA A 145 7.35 -21.37 2.01
N LYS A 146 7.33 -22.62 1.54
CA LYS A 146 8.05 -23.68 2.24
C LYS A 146 9.51 -23.22 2.29
N GLY A 147 10.05 -23.04 3.49
CA GLY A 147 11.45 -22.77 3.63
C GLY A 147 12.28 -23.79 2.85
N PRO A 148 13.52 -23.45 2.49
CA PRO A 148 14.39 -24.43 1.81
C PRO A 148 14.43 -25.70 2.65
N ALA A 149 14.16 -26.80 1.96
CA ALA A 149 14.23 -28.14 2.57
C ALA A 149 15.63 -28.40 3.10
#